data_03cc460e0b411d3f96226a5486f3f3de
#
_entry.id   03cc460e0b411d3f96226a5486f3f3de
#
_cell.length_a   1.000
_cell.length_b   1.000
_cell.length_c   1.000
_cell.angle_alpha   90.00
_cell.angle_beta   90.00
_cell.angle_gamma   90.00
#
_symmetry.space_group_name_H-M   'P 1'
#
loop_
_entity.id
_entity.type
_entity.pdbx_description
1 polymer ?
#
loop_
_entity_poly.entity_id
_entity_poly.type
_entity_poly.pdbx_seq_one_letter_code
_entity_poly.pdbx_strand_id
1 'polypeptide(L)'
;MRYYIFRYKKSMLGKWLLGVCGGYEGDELEHCGHVFSEMEEYDESTAVESAKNMVEMIRSYWMQQAEEAEERKKSAGVFLGFALLSDDGWDKEQLMSDLKEKWDIIAEEDEDKREDSLIFSCGDMLAALSLMPAPIPDGEAETNAENNYMWPEAVKAAREHKAHIMVSVMGNEQSLIEKGKLYVKLLAACCSQKNVSGIYSSGVVFEPRFYEAFADMMKDGRLPVFNWIWFGLYRSEKGVCGYTYGIEAFGKDEMEVLDADDEPSEVRDFLAGIASYVLEYDAELLDGETVGFSAEDKHSITRSQGSALPGKMTLKISYEGSV
;
A
#
# COMPACT_ATOMS: atom_id res chain seq x y z
N MET A 1 -15.41 -18.63 24.87
CA MET A 1 -15.30 -19.29 23.57
C MET A 1 -15.37 -20.77 23.77
N ARG A 2 -16.23 -21.49 23.04
CA ARG A 2 -16.35 -22.94 23.07
C ARG A 2 -15.75 -23.49 21.79
N TYR A 3 -15.11 -24.66 21.89
CA TYR A 3 -14.56 -25.36 20.74
C TYR A 3 -15.32 -26.67 20.57
N TYR A 4 -15.64 -27.01 19.31
CA TYR A 4 -16.32 -28.22 18.93
C TYR A 4 -15.37 -29.08 18.11
N ILE A 5 -15.22 -30.33 18.48
CA ILE A 5 -14.40 -31.33 17.79
C ILE A 5 -15.36 -32.21 16.99
N PHE A 6 -15.07 -32.38 15.72
CA PHE A 6 -15.87 -33.24 14.85
C PHE A 6 -14.98 -34.02 13.88
N ARG A 7 -15.55 -35.02 13.25
CA ARG A 7 -14.89 -35.76 12.17
C ARG A 7 -15.64 -35.53 10.87
N TYR A 8 -14.91 -35.44 9.78
CA TYR A 8 -15.47 -35.25 8.45
C TYR A 8 -14.69 -35.99 7.37
N LYS A 9 -15.24 -36.05 6.17
CA LYS A 9 -14.55 -36.63 4.98
C LYS A 9 -14.59 -35.61 3.84
N LYS A 10 -13.48 -35.43 3.15
CA LYS A 10 -13.41 -34.65 1.90
C LYS A 10 -14.06 -35.36 0.70
N SER A 11 -14.18 -36.69 0.77
CA SER A 11 -14.87 -37.49 -0.26
C SER A 11 -15.51 -38.72 0.37
N MET A 12 -16.49 -39.34 -0.32
CA MET A 12 -17.24 -40.48 0.20
C MET A 12 -16.33 -41.69 0.51
N LEU A 13 -15.24 -41.87 -0.20
CA LEU A 13 -14.26 -42.96 0.01
C LEU A 13 -13.00 -42.50 0.77
N GLY A 14 -12.94 -41.23 1.20
CA GLY A 14 -11.81 -40.67 1.93
C GLY A 14 -11.73 -41.14 3.38
N LYS A 15 -10.55 -40.93 3.97
CA LYS A 15 -10.31 -41.13 5.39
C LYS A 15 -11.12 -40.11 6.23
N TRP A 16 -11.41 -40.51 7.48
CA TRP A 16 -11.95 -39.58 8.44
C TRP A 16 -10.85 -38.58 8.87
N LEU A 17 -11.16 -37.31 8.82
CA LEU A 17 -10.29 -36.22 9.21
C LEU A 17 -10.84 -35.54 10.47
N LEU A 18 -9.92 -35.03 11.29
CA LEU A 18 -10.25 -34.24 12.46
C LEU A 18 -10.64 -32.81 12.03
N GLY A 19 -11.75 -32.34 12.53
CA GLY A 19 -12.17 -30.94 12.39
C GLY A 19 -12.35 -30.30 13.74
N VAL A 20 -11.97 -29.02 13.85
CA VAL A 20 -12.22 -28.18 15.02
C VAL A 20 -12.89 -26.90 14.56
N CYS A 21 -13.97 -26.48 15.22
CA CYS A 21 -14.54 -25.15 15.04
C CYS A 21 -14.72 -24.47 16.39
N GLY A 22 -14.63 -23.15 16.40
CA GLY A 22 -14.85 -22.31 17.58
C GLY A 22 -16.06 -21.40 17.38
N GLY A 23 -16.76 -21.09 18.48
CA GLY A 23 -17.89 -20.16 18.48
C GLY A 23 -18.10 -19.57 19.86
N TYR A 24 -18.95 -18.55 19.96
CA TYR A 24 -19.42 -18.02 21.23
C TYR A 24 -20.55 -18.86 21.80
N GLU A 25 -20.79 -18.72 23.09
CA GLU A 25 -21.86 -19.43 23.74
C GLU A 25 -23.23 -18.95 23.19
N GLY A 26 -23.97 -19.87 22.55
CA GLY A 26 -25.24 -19.54 21.90
C GLY A 26 -25.22 -19.53 20.38
N ASP A 27 -24.02 -19.58 19.75
CA ASP A 27 -23.93 -19.71 18.31
C ASP A 27 -24.32 -21.10 17.83
N GLU A 28 -25.05 -21.16 16.72
CA GLU A 28 -25.33 -22.42 16.04
C GLU A 28 -24.04 -22.96 15.40
N LEU A 29 -23.84 -24.28 15.43
CA LEU A 29 -22.63 -24.93 14.85
C LEU A 29 -22.43 -24.62 13.36
N GLU A 30 -23.49 -24.33 12.62
CA GLU A 30 -23.45 -23.95 11.21
C GLU A 30 -22.81 -22.59 10.95
N HIS A 31 -22.75 -21.73 11.97
CA HIS A 31 -22.16 -20.40 11.92
C HIS A 31 -20.80 -20.32 12.64
N CYS A 32 -20.34 -21.44 13.16
CA CYS A 32 -19.02 -21.51 13.78
C CYS A 32 -17.94 -21.40 12.70
N GLY A 33 -17.66 -20.22 12.18
CA GLY A 33 -16.53 -19.84 11.34
C GLY A 33 -15.56 -20.95 10.93
N HIS A 34 -14.46 -20.82 10.54
CA HIS A 34 -13.50 -21.66 9.85
C HIS A 34 -13.29 -23.06 10.41
N VAL A 35 -13.44 -24.06 9.54
CA VAL A 35 -12.97 -25.43 9.79
C VAL A 35 -11.47 -25.45 9.54
N PHE A 36 -10.72 -25.55 10.60
CA PHE A 36 -9.28 -25.71 10.53
C PHE A 36 -8.94 -27.19 10.63
N SER A 37 -8.88 -27.85 9.52
CA SER A 37 -8.33 -29.19 9.49
C SER A 37 -7.41 -29.31 8.30
N GLU A 38 -6.18 -29.31 8.54
CA GLU A 38 -5.24 -29.84 7.59
C GLU A 38 -4.68 -31.15 8.13
N MET A 39 -5.22 -32.24 7.58
CA MET A 39 -4.51 -33.48 7.33
C MET A 39 -4.19 -34.45 8.50
N GLU A 40 -4.74 -34.30 9.69
CA GLU A 40 -4.69 -35.34 10.66
C GLU A 40 -5.82 -36.34 10.46
N GLU A 41 -5.49 -37.62 10.34
CA GLU A 41 -6.46 -38.72 10.36
C GLU A 41 -7.13 -38.73 11.74
N TYR A 42 -8.46 -38.79 11.76
CA TYR A 42 -9.19 -38.81 13.03
C TYR A 42 -8.89 -40.10 13.80
N ASP A 43 -8.34 -39.97 14.99
CA ASP A 43 -8.17 -41.01 15.98
C ASP A 43 -8.85 -40.60 17.28
N GLU A 44 -9.84 -41.37 17.71
CA GLU A 44 -10.64 -41.08 18.90
C GLU A 44 -9.79 -40.97 20.18
N SER A 45 -8.67 -41.70 20.26
CA SER A 45 -7.77 -41.70 21.42
C SER A 45 -6.94 -40.40 21.55
N THR A 46 -6.62 -39.75 20.44
CA THR A 46 -5.79 -38.55 20.39
C THR A 46 -6.54 -37.28 19.97
N ALA A 47 -7.78 -37.44 19.52
CA ALA A 47 -8.57 -36.34 18.93
C ALA A 47 -8.65 -35.08 19.80
N VAL A 48 -8.78 -35.22 21.11
CA VAL A 48 -8.87 -34.07 22.03
C VAL A 48 -7.53 -33.34 22.16
N GLU A 49 -6.41 -34.04 22.18
CA GLU A 49 -5.07 -33.49 22.28
C GLU A 49 -4.69 -32.81 20.97
N SER A 50 -4.90 -33.49 19.85
CA SER A 50 -4.69 -32.94 18.51
C SER A 50 -5.54 -31.69 18.27
N ALA A 51 -6.81 -31.69 18.71
CA ALA A 51 -7.66 -30.54 18.62
C ALA A 51 -7.18 -29.35 19.47
N LYS A 52 -6.67 -29.59 20.68
CA LYS A 52 -6.07 -28.53 21.51
C LYS A 52 -4.84 -27.92 20.83
N ASN A 53 -3.93 -28.74 20.34
CA ASN A 53 -2.73 -28.29 19.65
C ASN A 53 -3.10 -27.44 18.41
N MET A 54 -4.10 -27.87 17.64
CA MET A 54 -4.61 -27.15 16.49
C MET A 54 -5.20 -25.78 16.90
N VAL A 55 -6.00 -25.73 17.96
CA VAL A 55 -6.57 -24.49 18.50
C VAL A 55 -5.46 -23.54 18.98
N GLU A 56 -4.44 -24.04 19.65
CA GLU A 56 -3.32 -23.22 20.12
C GLU A 56 -2.49 -22.69 18.95
N MET A 57 -2.25 -23.48 17.93
CA MET A 57 -1.54 -23.07 16.71
C MET A 57 -2.32 -21.96 15.98
N ILE A 58 -3.63 -22.14 15.80
CA ILE A 58 -4.50 -21.14 15.18
C ILE A 58 -4.51 -19.87 16.00
N ARG A 59 -4.67 -19.97 17.33
CA ARG A 59 -4.66 -18.82 18.23
C ARG A 59 -3.34 -18.06 18.14
N SER A 60 -2.22 -18.77 18.17
CA SER A 60 -0.89 -18.15 18.04
C SER A 60 -0.73 -17.44 16.71
N TYR A 61 -1.19 -18.07 15.61
CA TYR A 61 -1.18 -17.45 14.29
C TYR A 61 -1.97 -16.13 14.26
N TRP A 62 -3.22 -16.12 14.74
CA TRP A 62 -4.04 -14.92 14.77
C TRP A 62 -3.50 -13.84 15.72
N MET A 63 -2.91 -14.23 16.85
CA MET A 63 -2.26 -13.28 17.75
C MET A 63 -1.06 -12.62 17.07
N GLN A 64 -0.23 -13.41 16.38
CA GLN A 64 0.89 -12.89 15.61
C GLN A 64 0.42 -11.95 14.50
N GLN A 65 -0.62 -12.31 13.74
CA GLN A 65 -1.19 -11.44 12.71
C GLN A 65 -1.70 -10.11 13.29
N ALA A 66 -2.35 -10.16 14.45
CA ALA A 66 -2.83 -8.96 15.13
C ALA A 66 -1.68 -8.07 15.61
N GLU A 67 -0.62 -8.65 16.18
CA GLU A 67 0.58 -7.91 16.61
C GLU A 67 1.29 -7.25 15.40
N GLU A 68 1.46 -7.98 14.31
CA GLU A 68 2.04 -7.45 13.07
C GLU A 68 1.19 -6.32 12.47
N ALA A 69 -0.15 -6.45 12.51
CA ALA A 69 -1.07 -5.40 12.06
C ALA A 69 -0.97 -4.14 12.93
N GLU A 70 -0.84 -4.29 14.24
CA GLU A 70 -0.62 -3.16 15.15
C GLU A 70 0.74 -2.48 14.93
N GLU A 71 1.79 -3.24 14.63
CA GLU A 71 3.10 -2.69 14.28
C GLU A 71 3.06 -1.92 12.96
N ARG A 72 2.38 -2.46 11.93
CA ARG A 72 2.14 -1.74 10.67
C ARG A 72 1.42 -0.42 10.89
N LYS A 73 0.35 -0.43 11.69
CA LYS A 73 -0.39 0.81 12.02
C LYS A 73 0.48 1.84 12.75
N LYS A 74 1.40 1.40 13.61
CA LYS A 74 2.34 2.32 14.30
C LYS A 74 3.37 2.93 13.35
N SER A 75 3.80 2.20 12.34
CA SER A 75 4.74 2.68 11.32
C SER A 75 4.07 3.45 10.19
N ALA A 76 2.75 3.38 10.08
CA ALA A 76 1.97 4.08 9.08
C ALA A 76 1.94 5.61 9.28
N GLY A 77 1.57 6.34 8.24
CA GLY A 77 1.38 7.78 8.30
C GLY A 77 2.67 8.59 8.09
N VAL A 78 3.74 7.94 7.66
CA VAL A 78 4.95 8.63 7.19
C VAL A 78 4.76 8.95 5.71
N PHE A 79 4.54 10.23 5.41
CA PHE A 79 4.44 10.74 4.05
C PHE A 79 5.64 11.65 3.80
N LEU A 80 6.59 11.14 3.02
CA LEU A 80 7.82 11.81 2.63
C LEU A 80 8.07 11.63 1.14
N GLY A 81 8.37 12.72 0.45
CA GLY A 81 8.71 12.71 -0.96
C GLY A 81 9.50 13.94 -1.35
N PHE A 82 9.95 13.97 -2.60
CA PHE A 82 10.89 14.96 -3.05
C PHE A 82 10.54 15.46 -4.46
N ALA A 83 10.54 16.77 -4.64
CA ALA A 83 10.54 17.37 -5.97
C ALA A 83 11.99 17.62 -6.38
N LEU A 84 12.45 16.93 -7.41
CA LEU A 84 13.82 17.03 -7.95
C LEU A 84 13.94 18.31 -8.79
N LEU A 85 15.00 19.09 -8.58
CA LEU A 85 15.21 20.38 -9.22
C LEU A 85 16.48 20.38 -10.07
N SER A 86 16.45 21.01 -11.24
CA SER A 86 17.59 21.17 -12.13
C SER A 86 18.59 22.27 -11.71
N ASP A 87 18.18 23.12 -10.76
CA ASP A 87 19.03 24.12 -10.10
C ASP A 87 18.68 24.24 -8.62
N ASP A 88 19.38 25.08 -7.85
CA ASP A 88 19.29 25.19 -6.39
C ASP A 88 18.29 26.22 -5.89
N GLY A 89 17.43 26.75 -6.77
CA GLY A 89 16.41 27.71 -6.42
C GLY A 89 14.99 27.11 -6.38
N TRP A 90 14.09 27.77 -5.67
CA TRP A 90 12.65 27.56 -5.75
C TRP A 90 11.90 28.90 -5.71
N ASP A 91 10.74 28.94 -6.32
CA ASP A 91 9.83 30.07 -6.26
C ASP A 91 8.75 29.79 -5.20
N LYS A 92 9.02 30.22 -3.97
CA LYS A 92 8.16 29.98 -2.82
C LYS A 92 6.83 30.73 -2.94
N GLU A 93 6.84 31.95 -3.50
CA GLU A 93 5.62 32.72 -3.71
C GLU A 93 4.70 32.05 -4.72
N GLN A 94 5.26 31.54 -5.82
CA GLN A 94 4.52 30.76 -6.80
C GLN A 94 3.94 29.48 -6.19
N LEU A 95 4.72 28.77 -5.36
CA LEU A 95 4.26 27.57 -4.66
C LEU A 95 3.06 27.86 -3.75
N MET A 96 3.12 28.95 -2.96
CA MET A 96 2.02 29.36 -2.08
C MET A 96 0.78 29.78 -2.89
N SER A 97 0.97 30.48 -4.03
CA SER A 97 -0.12 30.81 -4.95
C SER A 97 -0.79 29.57 -5.53
N ASP A 98 -0.01 28.58 -5.98
CA ASP A 98 -0.52 27.33 -6.53
C ASP A 98 -1.28 26.50 -5.48
N LEU A 99 -0.79 26.44 -4.25
CA LEU A 99 -1.49 25.81 -3.14
C LEU A 99 -2.86 26.41 -2.90
N LYS A 100 -2.95 27.75 -2.94
CA LYS A 100 -4.21 28.46 -2.76
C LYS A 100 -5.15 28.30 -3.95
N GLU A 101 -4.64 28.48 -5.17
CA GLU A 101 -5.48 28.53 -6.37
C GLU A 101 -5.97 27.14 -6.81
N LYS A 102 -5.10 26.13 -6.72
CA LYS A 102 -5.41 24.77 -7.17
C LYS A 102 -6.09 23.93 -6.10
N TRP A 103 -5.74 24.15 -4.81
CA TRP A 103 -6.08 23.24 -3.72
C TRP A 103 -6.83 23.90 -2.56
N ASP A 104 -7.07 25.21 -2.61
CA ASP A 104 -7.68 26.01 -1.55
C ASP A 104 -6.94 25.88 -0.20
N ILE A 105 -5.60 25.78 -0.27
CA ILE A 105 -4.72 25.70 0.89
C ILE A 105 -4.02 27.02 1.08
N ILE A 106 -4.25 27.67 2.23
CA ILE A 106 -3.57 28.89 2.60
C ILE A 106 -2.35 28.51 3.45
N ALA A 107 -1.17 28.70 2.87
CA ALA A 107 0.09 28.49 3.57
C ALA A 107 0.47 29.80 4.28
N GLU A 108 0.17 29.89 5.56
CA GLU A 108 0.60 31.01 6.39
C GLU A 108 1.97 30.69 6.98
N GLU A 109 2.96 31.52 6.66
CA GLU A 109 4.32 31.36 7.21
C GLU A 109 4.36 31.80 8.68
N ASP A 110 5.13 31.09 9.47
CA ASP A 110 5.47 31.49 10.84
C ASP A 110 6.26 32.83 10.85
N GLU A 111 6.28 33.50 12.01
CA GLU A 111 6.99 34.79 12.19
C GLU A 111 8.50 34.69 11.82
N ASP A 112 9.10 33.53 12.00
CA ASP A 112 10.48 33.21 11.60
C ASP A 112 10.56 32.77 10.12
N LYS A 113 10.27 33.67 9.21
CA LYS A 113 10.36 33.43 7.74
C LYS A 113 11.73 32.95 7.35
N ARG A 114 11.84 31.68 6.95
CA ARG A 114 13.05 31.09 6.39
C ARG A 114 12.94 31.06 4.87
N GLU A 115 14.00 31.42 4.18
CA GLU A 115 14.01 31.38 2.71
C GLU A 115 14.01 29.95 2.15
N ASP A 116 14.58 29.00 2.91
CA ASP A 116 14.77 27.61 2.54
C ASP A 116 13.67 26.65 3.02
N SER A 117 12.66 27.14 3.71
CA SER A 117 11.57 26.30 4.21
C SER A 117 10.22 27.01 4.19
N LEU A 118 9.17 26.20 4.05
CA LEU A 118 7.76 26.59 4.17
C LEU A 118 7.09 25.58 5.09
N ILE A 119 6.78 26.01 6.30
CA ILE A 119 6.14 25.17 7.31
C ILE A 119 4.85 25.88 7.74
N PHE A 120 3.74 25.17 7.68
CA PHE A 120 2.43 25.71 8.03
C PHE A 120 1.47 24.62 8.50
N SER A 121 0.45 25.04 9.25
CA SER A 121 -0.63 24.15 9.70
C SER A 121 -1.75 24.09 8.67
N CYS A 122 -2.27 22.88 8.44
CA CYS A 122 -3.46 22.62 7.65
C CYS A 122 -4.44 21.79 8.49
N GLY A 123 -5.38 22.43 9.18
CA GLY A 123 -6.13 21.80 10.26
C GLY A 123 -5.18 21.34 11.37
N ASP A 124 -5.30 20.08 11.78
CA ASP A 124 -4.43 19.44 12.79
C ASP A 124 -3.17 18.79 12.21
N MET A 125 -2.93 19.00 10.91
CA MET A 125 -1.74 18.52 10.23
C MET A 125 -0.70 19.64 10.08
N LEU A 126 0.57 19.26 10.15
CA LEU A 126 1.70 20.12 9.86
C LEU A 126 2.28 19.74 8.49
N ALA A 127 2.27 20.68 7.57
CA ALA A 127 2.91 20.57 6.27
C ALA A 127 4.32 21.19 6.35
N ALA A 128 5.33 20.49 5.87
CA ALA A 128 6.69 20.97 5.81
C ALA A 128 7.29 20.73 4.42
N LEU A 129 7.74 21.81 3.81
CA LEU A 129 8.51 21.81 2.57
C LEU A 129 9.86 22.48 2.85
N SER A 130 10.95 21.83 2.44
CA SER A 130 12.30 22.34 2.68
C SER A 130 13.15 22.19 1.43
N LEU A 131 13.73 23.29 0.97
CA LEU A 131 14.69 23.29 -0.12
C LEU A 131 16.05 22.77 0.38
N MET A 132 16.51 21.73 -0.24
CA MET A 132 17.84 21.15 -0.04
C MET A 132 18.71 21.49 -1.26
N PRO A 133 19.73 22.36 -1.13
CA PRO A 133 20.58 22.79 -2.26
C PRO A 133 21.66 21.74 -2.60
N ALA A 134 21.25 20.49 -2.66
CA ALA A 134 22.09 19.34 -3.02
C ALA A 134 21.23 18.25 -3.63
N PRO A 135 21.77 17.35 -4.45
CA PRO A 135 21.06 16.17 -4.92
C PRO A 135 20.75 15.21 -3.77
N ILE A 136 19.78 14.34 -3.97
CA ILE A 136 19.49 13.22 -3.05
C ILE A 136 20.73 12.34 -2.96
N PRO A 137 21.22 12.03 -1.75
CA PRO A 137 22.49 11.35 -1.56
C PRO A 137 22.45 9.89 -2.04
N ASP A 138 23.65 9.30 -2.18
CA ASP A 138 23.92 7.87 -2.39
C ASP A 138 23.30 7.28 -3.68
N GLY A 139 22.86 8.11 -4.62
CA GLY A 139 22.23 7.64 -5.86
C GLY A 139 20.86 6.97 -5.64
N GLU A 140 20.19 7.27 -4.52
CA GLU A 140 18.92 6.68 -4.18
C GLU A 140 17.83 6.99 -5.22
N ALA A 141 17.72 8.26 -5.63
CA ALA A 141 16.74 8.67 -6.64
C ALA A 141 16.99 8.00 -7.99
N GLU A 142 18.25 7.88 -8.41
CA GLU A 142 18.66 7.24 -9.67
C GLU A 142 18.28 5.74 -9.66
N THR A 143 18.63 5.05 -8.59
CA THR A 143 18.31 3.61 -8.43
C THR A 143 16.81 3.38 -8.48
N ASN A 144 16.03 4.20 -7.79
CA ASN A 144 14.57 4.07 -7.78
C ASN A 144 13.92 4.54 -9.09
N ALA A 145 14.56 5.45 -9.83
CA ALA A 145 14.07 5.86 -11.15
C ALA A 145 14.09 4.72 -12.18
N GLU A 146 14.96 3.72 -12.02
CA GLU A 146 15.02 2.54 -12.89
C GLU A 146 13.72 1.70 -12.82
N ASN A 147 12.97 1.82 -11.74
CA ASN A 147 11.68 1.14 -11.59
C ASN A 147 10.57 1.72 -12.49
N ASN A 148 10.74 2.94 -13.02
CA ASN A 148 9.71 3.60 -13.81
C ASN A 148 9.68 3.11 -15.26
N TYR A 149 8.81 2.15 -15.56
CA TYR A 149 8.55 1.66 -16.92
C TYR A 149 7.68 2.59 -17.76
N MET A 150 7.05 3.61 -17.17
CA MET A 150 6.13 4.53 -17.85
C MET A 150 6.84 5.78 -18.38
N TRP A 151 7.99 6.14 -17.82
CA TRP A 151 8.72 7.35 -18.16
C TRP A 151 10.21 7.08 -18.45
N PRO A 152 10.60 6.95 -19.71
CA PRO A 152 11.98 6.62 -20.10
C PRO A 152 13.04 7.62 -19.62
N GLU A 153 12.68 8.89 -19.40
CA GLU A 153 13.59 9.93 -18.95
C GLU A 153 13.79 9.97 -17.42
N ALA A 154 13.11 9.10 -16.65
CA ALA A 154 13.16 9.11 -15.18
C ALA A 154 14.58 9.05 -14.62
N VAL A 155 15.39 8.11 -15.12
CA VAL A 155 16.80 7.94 -14.68
C VAL A 155 17.66 9.17 -15.02
N LYS A 156 17.41 9.78 -16.17
CA LYS A 156 18.12 11.00 -16.56
C LYS A 156 17.74 12.17 -15.66
N ALA A 157 16.44 12.37 -15.41
CA ALA A 157 15.94 13.41 -14.53
C ALA A 157 16.49 13.26 -13.11
N ALA A 158 16.51 12.02 -12.59
CA ALA A 158 17.12 11.71 -11.29
C ALA A 158 18.61 12.01 -11.24
N ARG A 159 19.36 11.64 -12.29
CA ARG A 159 20.83 11.85 -12.36
C ARG A 159 21.22 13.32 -12.48
N GLU A 160 20.45 14.12 -13.20
CA GLU A 160 20.77 15.50 -13.52
C GLU A 160 20.27 16.52 -12.50
N HIS A 161 19.46 16.10 -11.50
CA HIS A 161 18.99 17.02 -10.47
C HIS A 161 20.14 17.53 -9.61
N LYS A 162 20.06 18.78 -9.19
CA LYS A 162 21.10 19.49 -8.42
C LYS A 162 20.62 19.84 -7.01
N ALA A 163 19.33 19.93 -6.83
CA ALA A 163 18.67 20.23 -5.57
C ALA A 163 17.33 19.48 -5.49
N HIS A 164 16.68 19.52 -4.35
CA HIS A 164 15.34 18.99 -4.22
C HIS A 164 14.55 19.73 -3.15
N ILE A 165 13.22 19.72 -3.28
CA ILE A 165 12.31 20.13 -2.22
C ILE A 165 11.86 18.86 -1.50
N MET A 166 12.21 18.74 -0.24
CA MET A 166 11.70 17.68 0.64
C MET A 166 10.30 18.08 1.11
N VAL A 167 9.34 17.21 0.94
CA VAL A 167 7.93 17.41 1.32
C VAL A 167 7.51 16.35 2.31
N SER A 168 6.99 16.77 3.46
CA SER A 168 6.43 15.86 4.45
C SER A 168 5.16 16.40 5.09
N VAL A 169 4.30 15.48 5.55
CA VAL A 169 3.08 15.78 6.30
C VAL A 169 3.11 15.01 7.61
N MET A 170 2.94 15.73 8.70
CA MET A 170 2.93 15.21 10.08
C MET A 170 1.58 15.50 10.73
N GLY A 171 1.22 14.71 11.74
CA GLY A 171 -0.03 14.88 12.53
C GLY A 171 -0.49 13.52 13.06
N ASN A 172 -1.13 13.49 14.21
CA ASN A 172 -1.46 12.24 14.90
C ASN A 172 -2.96 11.90 14.87
N GLU A 173 -3.83 12.89 14.70
CA GLU A 173 -5.28 12.73 14.89
C GLU A 173 -6.08 12.61 13.57
N GLN A 174 -5.47 12.95 12.44
CA GLN A 174 -6.13 12.88 11.14
C GLN A 174 -6.06 11.47 10.53
N SER A 175 -7.06 11.15 9.69
CA SER A 175 -7.02 9.92 8.92
C SER A 175 -5.79 9.88 8.00
N LEU A 176 -5.24 8.71 7.78
CA LEU A 176 -4.10 8.52 6.88
C LEU A 176 -4.43 8.95 5.45
N ILE A 177 -5.68 8.79 5.04
CA ILE A 177 -6.20 9.25 3.75
C ILE A 177 -6.09 10.78 3.61
N GLU A 178 -6.50 11.54 4.63
CA GLU A 178 -6.42 13.01 4.58
C GLU A 178 -4.97 13.50 4.60
N LYS A 179 -4.10 12.85 5.39
CA LYS A 179 -2.64 13.12 5.33
C LYS A 179 -2.06 12.84 3.94
N GLY A 180 -2.40 11.69 3.36
CA GLY A 180 -1.97 11.31 2.02
C GLY A 180 -2.47 12.29 0.96
N LYS A 181 -3.73 12.75 1.06
CA LYS A 181 -4.27 13.78 0.14
C LYS A 181 -3.51 15.10 0.26
N LEU A 182 -3.26 15.57 1.50
CA LEU A 182 -2.47 16.79 1.70
C LEU A 182 -1.07 16.63 1.11
N TYR A 183 -0.39 15.53 1.39
CA TYR A 183 0.93 15.21 0.85
C TYR A 183 0.97 15.28 -0.69
N VAL A 184 -0.01 14.67 -1.37
CA VAL A 184 -0.09 14.73 -2.84
C VAL A 184 -0.33 16.16 -3.34
N LYS A 185 -1.18 16.94 -2.69
CA LYS A 185 -1.42 18.35 -3.05
C LYS A 185 -0.14 19.19 -2.95
N LEU A 186 0.68 18.96 -1.91
CA LEU A 186 1.95 19.65 -1.74
C LEU A 186 2.94 19.32 -2.86
N LEU A 187 3.13 18.03 -3.18
CA LEU A 187 4.01 17.63 -4.28
C LEU A 187 3.49 18.06 -5.65
N ALA A 188 2.16 18.03 -5.86
CA ALA A 188 1.55 18.52 -7.10
C ALA A 188 1.76 20.03 -7.27
N ALA A 189 1.74 20.83 -6.19
CA ALA A 189 2.09 22.23 -6.25
C ALA A 189 3.56 22.44 -6.62
N CYS A 190 4.46 21.57 -6.16
CA CYS A 190 5.87 21.60 -6.57
C CYS A 190 6.05 21.34 -8.08
N CYS A 191 5.14 20.62 -8.75
CA CYS A 191 5.22 20.34 -10.18
C CYS A 191 5.18 21.63 -11.04
N SER A 192 4.67 22.72 -10.52
CA SER A 192 4.61 24.02 -11.21
C SER A 192 5.90 24.83 -11.14
N GLN A 193 6.90 24.41 -10.36
CA GLN A 193 8.20 25.06 -10.33
C GLN A 193 8.89 24.91 -11.70
N LYS A 194 9.45 26.00 -12.21
CA LYS A 194 10.05 26.04 -13.57
C LYS A 194 11.23 25.06 -13.75
N ASN A 195 11.92 24.77 -12.67
CA ASN A 195 13.10 23.94 -12.62
C ASN A 195 12.83 22.51 -12.10
N VAL A 196 11.56 22.11 -11.86
CA VAL A 196 11.24 20.75 -11.47
C VAL A 196 11.56 19.77 -12.60
N SER A 197 12.30 18.73 -12.31
CA SER A 197 12.71 17.70 -13.25
C SER A 197 12.06 16.34 -13.01
N GLY A 198 11.56 16.06 -11.79
CA GLY A 198 10.90 14.82 -11.43
C GLY A 198 10.30 14.89 -10.03
N ILE A 199 9.42 13.97 -9.71
CA ILE A 199 8.87 13.78 -8.36
C ILE A 199 9.27 12.40 -7.86
N TYR A 200 10.12 12.34 -6.85
CA TYR A 200 10.52 11.10 -6.22
C TYR A 200 9.62 10.77 -5.04
N SER A 201 8.83 9.72 -5.17
CA SER A 201 7.86 9.26 -4.18
C SER A 201 7.58 7.78 -4.40
N SER A 202 7.22 7.04 -3.35
CA SER A 202 6.79 5.63 -3.44
C SER A 202 7.76 4.74 -4.23
N GLY A 203 9.07 4.91 -3.99
CA GLY A 203 10.12 4.10 -4.60
C GLY A 203 10.29 4.28 -6.11
N VAL A 204 9.84 5.41 -6.68
CA VAL A 204 9.96 5.70 -8.11
C VAL A 204 10.07 7.20 -8.36
N VAL A 205 10.65 7.60 -9.49
CA VAL A 205 10.67 8.98 -9.95
C VAL A 205 9.61 9.17 -11.03
N PHE A 206 8.59 9.96 -10.74
CA PHE A 206 7.49 10.28 -11.64
C PHE A 206 7.81 11.48 -12.54
N GLU A 207 7.25 11.47 -13.75
CA GLU A 207 7.14 12.68 -14.57
C GLU A 207 6.23 13.69 -13.86
N PRO A 208 6.64 14.98 -13.70
CA PRO A 208 5.83 15.98 -13.01
C PRO A 208 4.41 16.13 -13.56
N ARG A 209 4.24 16.10 -14.89
CA ARG A 209 2.92 16.18 -15.54
C ARG A 209 2.01 15.00 -15.21
N PHE A 210 2.59 13.80 -15.19
CA PHE A 210 1.87 12.60 -14.79
C PHE A 210 1.41 12.72 -13.33
N TYR A 211 2.33 13.12 -12.43
CA TYR A 211 2.03 13.28 -11.02
C TYR A 211 0.89 14.29 -10.78
N GLU A 212 0.94 15.45 -11.44
CA GLU A 212 -0.11 16.49 -11.38
C GLU A 212 -1.45 16.00 -11.92
N ALA A 213 -1.46 15.30 -13.06
CA ALA A 213 -2.67 14.79 -13.68
C ALA A 213 -3.41 13.78 -12.79
N PHE A 214 -2.68 12.89 -12.10
CA PHE A 214 -3.28 11.97 -11.14
C PHE A 214 -3.72 12.65 -9.85
N ALA A 215 -2.98 13.65 -9.38
CA ALA A 215 -3.40 14.46 -8.24
C ALA A 215 -4.74 15.19 -8.51
N ASP A 216 -4.95 15.66 -9.73
CA ASP A 216 -6.17 16.35 -10.14
C ASP A 216 -7.44 15.47 -10.05
N MET A 217 -7.31 14.15 -10.02
CA MET A 217 -8.42 13.22 -9.78
C MET A 217 -9.13 13.49 -8.42
N MET A 218 -8.41 14.06 -7.46
CA MET A 218 -9.02 14.47 -6.17
C MET A 218 -10.09 15.54 -6.31
N LYS A 219 -10.05 16.36 -7.36
CA LYS A 219 -11.07 17.37 -7.66
C LYS A 219 -12.42 16.75 -8.00
N ASP A 220 -12.41 15.52 -8.52
CA ASP A 220 -13.59 14.71 -8.82
C ASP A 220 -13.97 13.77 -7.66
N GLY A 221 -13.36 13.94 -6.48
CA GLY A 221 -13.62 13.10 -5.30
C GLY A 221 -12.95 11.73 -5.31
N ARG A 222 -12.13 11.42 -6.31
CA ARG A 222 -11.40 10.14 -6.40
C ARG A 222 -10.12 10.15 -5.58
N LEU A 223 -9.69 8.99 -5.09
CA LEU A 223 -8.42 8.86 -4.40
C LEU A 223 -7.25 8.91 -5.42
N PRO A 224 -6.16 9.62 -5.11
CA PRO A 224 -5.00 9.72 -5.98
C PRO A 224 -4.07 8.49 -5.81
N VAL A 225 -4.61 7.30 -6.04
CA VAL A 225 -3.96 6.02 -5.75
C VAL A 225 -2.62 5.89 -6.49
N PHE A 226 -2.54 6.37 -7.73
CA PHE A 226 -1.31 6.35 -8.52
C PHE A 226 -0.23 7.35 -8.07
N ASN A 227 -0.58 8.31 -7.20
CA ASN A 227 0.42 9.17 -6.55
C ASN A 227 0.93 8.54 -5.24
N TRP A 228 0.12 7.71 -4.60
CA TRP A 228 0.45 7.07 -3.33
C TRP A 228 1.19 5.75 -3.48
N ILE A 229 0.85 5.01 -4.54
CA ILE A 229 1.29 3.63 -4.72
C ILE A 229 1.89 3.49 -6.12
N TRP A 230 3.10 2.97 -6.16
CA TRP A 230 3.68 2.47 -7.38
C TRP A 230 3.20 1.05 -7.66
N PHE A 231 2.72 0.82 -8.87
CA PHE A 231 2.34 -0.50 -9.37
C PHE A 231 3.45 -1.02 -10.26
N GLY A 232 4.42 -1.71 -9.65
CA GLY A 232 5.55 -2.27 -10.35
C GLY A 232 5.16 -3.50 -11.15
N LEU A 233 5.76 -3.67 -12.33
CA LEU A 233 5.51 -4.79 -13.22
C LEU A 233 6.82 -5.44 -13.65
N TYR A 234 6.84 -6.77 -13.71
CA TYR A 234 7.95 -7.53 -14.26
C TYR A 234 7.46 -8.83 -14.91
N ARG A 235 8.34 -9.49 -15.67
CA ARG A 235 8.03 -10.80 -16.26
C ARG A 235 8.82 -11.89 -15.55
N SER A 236 8.14 -12.96 -15.20
CA SER A 236 8.72 -14.24 -14.82
C SER A 236 8.83 -15.17 -16.04
N GLU A 237 9.33 -16.36 -15.83
CA GLU A 237 9.31 -17.41 -16.86
C GLU A 237 7.89 -17.89 -17.21
N LYS A 238 6.90 -17.64 -16.32
CA LYS A 238 5.55 -18.18 -16.42
C LYS A 238 4.51 -17.15 -16.84
N GLY A 239 4.78 -15.86 -16.62
CA GLY A 239 3.79 -14.82 -16.92
C GLY A 239 4.18 -13.42 -16.47
N VAL A 240 3.19 -12.56 -16.41
CA VAL A 240 3.32 -11.20 -15.89
C VAL A 240 3.16 -11.21 -14.38
N CYS A 241 4.01 -10.46 -13.71
CA CYS A 241 3.92 -10.23 -12.27
C CYS A 241 3.75 -8.74 -12.00
N GLY A 242 2.94 -8.44 -11.01
CA GLY A 242 2.72 -7.07 -10.53
C GLY A 242 2.86 -6.98 -9.01
N TYR A 243 3.23 -5.81 -8.52
CA TYR A 243 3.29 -5.55 -7.07
C TYR A 243 2.94 -4.10 -6.77
N THR A 244 2.47 -3.85 -5.56
CA THR A 244 2.29 -2.51 -5.01
C THR A 244 3.53 -2.10 -4.21
N TYR A 245 3.81 -0.79 -4.15
CA TYR A 245 4.80 -0.21 -3.27
C TYR A 245 4.34 1.17 -2.80
N GLY A 246 4.09 1.31 -1.50
CA GLY A 246 3.62 2.55 -0.88
C GLY A 246 2.31 2.42 -0.10
N ILE A 247 1.56 1.32 -0.22
CA ILE A 247 0.32 1.14 0.53
C ILE A 247 0.57 0.95 2.04
N GLU A 248 1.78 0.56 2.43
CA GLU A 248 2.21 0.48 3.84
C GLU A 248 2.10 1.83 4.57
N ALA A 249 2.22 2.96 3.86
CA ALA A 249 2.00 4.27 4.45
C ALA A 249 0.58 4.44 5.03
N PHE A 250 -0.35 3.61 4.58
CA PHE A 250 -1.74 3.53 5.06
C PHE A 250 -1.98 2.38 6.04
N GLY A 251 -0.92 1.70 6.51
CA GLY A 251 -1.02 0.59 7.45
C GLY A 251 -1.52 -0.72 6.85
N LYS A 252 -1.45 -0.86 5.51
CA LYS A 252 -1.88 -2.06 4.78
C LYS A 252 -0.67 -2.85 4.28
N ASP A 253 -0.83 -4.15 4.08
CA ASP A 253 0.22 -4.98 3.47
C ASP A 253 0.36 -4.68 1.97
N GLU A 254 1.59 -4.71 1.46
CA GLU A 254 1.83 -4.68 0.02
C GLU A 254 1.25 -5.93 -0.65
N MET A 255 0.79 -5.78 -1.89
CA MET A 255 0.12 -6.83 -2.65
C MET A 255 0.97 -7.25 -3.84
N GLU A 256 0.89 -8.51 -4.21
CA GLU A 256 1.53 -9.06 -5.41
C GLU A 256 0.56 -9.96 -6.18
N VAL A 257 0.60 -9.87 -7.50
CA VAL A 257 0.07 -10.85 -8.45
C VAL A 257 1.26 -11.54 -9.10
N LEU A 258 1.26 -12.85 -9.13
CA LEU A 258 2.34 -13.65 -9.69
C LEU A 258 1.86 -14.46 -10.88
N ASP A 259 2.71 -14.54 -11.92
CA ASP A 259 2.56 -15.46 -13.05
C ASP A 259 1.21 -15.34 -13.81
N ALA A 260 0.66 -14.12 -13.92
CA ALA A 260 -0.58 -13.88 -14.65
C ALA A 260 -0.39 -14.11 -16.16
N ASP A 261 -1.36 -14.80 -16.79
CA ASP A 261 -1.42 -14.97 -18.24
C ASP A 261 -2.31 -13.88 -18.85
N ASP A 262 -1.84 -12.62 -18.73
CA ASP A 262 -2.56 -11.46 -19.24
C ASP A 262 -1.61 -10.31 -19.59
N GLU A 263 -2.13 -9.22 -20.14
CA GLU A 263 -1.36 -8.04 -20.46
C GLU A 263 -0.91 -7.29 -19.18
N PRO A 264 0.30 -6.71 -19.18
CA PRO A 264 0.80 -5.97 -18.01
C PRO A 264 -0.13 -4.84 -17.52
N SER A 265 -0.86 -4.19 -18.44
CA SER A 265 -1.83 -3.15 -18.09
C SER A 265 -3.00 -3.70 -17.28
N GLU A 266 -3.48 -4.90 -17.60
CA GLU A 266 -4.61 -5.53 -16.91
C GLU A 266 -4.22 -5.92 -15.48
N VAL A 267 -3.02 -6.48 -15.29
CA VAL A 267 -2.47 -6.81 -13.97
C VAL A 267 -2.30 -5.55 -13.11
N ARG A 268 -1.80 -4.46 -13.71
CA ARG A 268 -1.68 -3.16 -13.02
C ARG A 268 -3.05 -2.64 -12.59
N ASP A 269 -4.01 -2.62 -13.52
CA ASP A 269 -5.33 -2.03 -13.28
C ASP A 269 -6.14 -2.86 -12.27
N PHE A 270 -5.95 -4.18 -12.26
CA PHE A 270 -6.48 -5.06 -11.23
C PHE A 270 -5.93 -4.72 -9.84
N LEU A 271 -4.60 -4.62 -9.68
CA LEU A 271 -3.99 -4.21 -8.42
C LEU A 271 -4.42 -2.81 -7.99
N ALA A 272 -4.53 -1.87 -8.92
CA ALA A 272 -5.00 -0.52 -8.64
C ALA A 272 -6.47 -0.49 -8.19
N GLY A 273 -7.31 -1.34 -8.76
CA GLY A 273 -8.70 -1.52 -8.33
C GLY A 273 -8.81 -2.03 -6.91
N ILE A 274 -8.03 -3.08 -6.56
CA ILE A 274 -8.01 -3.63 -5.19
C ILE A 274 -7.44 -2.60 -4.21
N ALA A 275 -6.33 -1.92 -4.54
CA ALA A 275 -5.75 -0.88 -3.70
C ALA A 275 -6.74 0.27 -3.45
N SER A 276 -7.48 0.68 -4.47
CA SER A 276 -8.53 1.69 -4.35
C SER A 276 -9.61 1.24 -3.37
N TYR A 277 -10.12 0.02 -3.54
CA TYR A 277 -11.12 -0.58 -2.64
C TYR A 277 -10.62 -0.63 -1.18
N VAL A 278 -9.40 -1.13 -0.98
CA VAL A 278 -8.79 -1.23 0.35
C VAL A 278 -8.70 0.13 1.04
N LEU A 279 -8.27 1.16 0.31
CA LEU A 279 -8.10 2.50 0.87
C LEU A 279 -9.43 3.26 1.02
N GLU A 280 -10.38 3.08 0.11
CA GLU A 280 -11.68 3.78 0.15
C GLU A 280 -12.56 3.27 1.29
N TYR A 281 -12.54 1.95 1.55
CA TYR A 281 -13.38 1.32 2.58
C TYR A 281 -12.62 0.96 3.85
N ASP A 282 -11.35 1.34 3.97
CA ASP A 282 -10.44 0.90 5.05
C ASP A 282 -10.48 -0.62 5.26
N ALA A 283 -10.61 -1.36 4.15
CA ALA A 283 -10.72 -2.81 4.19
C ALA A 283 -9.41 -3.46 4.66
N GLU A 284 -9.51 -4.54 5.42
CA GLU A 284 -8.37 -5.38 5.80
C GLU A 284 -8.46 -6.69 5.02
N LEU A 285 -7.41 -6.99 4.25
CA LEU A 285 -7.30 -8.25 3.51
C LEU A 285 -6.46 -9.22 4.32
N LEU A 286 -7.00 -10.43 4.56
CA LEU A 286 -6.36 -11.42 5.41
C LEU A 286 -5.97 -12.67 4.61
N ASP A 287 -4.94 -13.37 5.11
CA ASP A 287 -4.53 -14.67 4.59
C ASP A 287 -5.69 -15.68 4.64
N GLY A 288 -5.92 -16.39 3.55
CA GLY A 288 -7.00 -17.38 3.40
C GLY A 288 -8.36 -16.79 3.01
N GLU A 289 -8.49 -15.48 2.89
CA GLU A 289 -9.70 -14.83 2.39
C GLU A 289 -9.71 -14.75 0.85
N THR A 290 -10.75 -14.14 0.32
CA THR A 290 -10.88 -13.81 -1.10
C THR A 290 -11.26 -12.36 -1.27
N VAL A 291 -10.78 -11.74 -2.35
CA VAL A 291 -11.18 -10.41 -2.81
C VAL A 291 -11.67 -10.52 -4.25
N GLY A 292 -12.56 -9.63 -4.68
CA GLY A 292 -13.05 -9.57 -6.05
C GLY A 292 -14.04 -8.44 -6.26
N PHE A 293 -14.41 -8.20 -7.51
CA PHE A 293 -15.29 -7.09 -7.90
C PHE A 293 -16.76 -7.51 -8.01
N SER A 294 -17.06 -8.81 -7.89
CA SER A 294 -18.43 -9.35 -7.86
C SER A 294 -18.50 -10.59 -6.98
N ALA A 295 -19.70 -11.14 -6.78
CA ALA A 295 -19.91 -12.36 -5.99
C ALA A 295 -19.30 -13.61 -6.66
N GLU A 296 -19.19 -13.61 -7.98
CA GLU A 296 -18.62 -14.69 -8.80
C GLU A 296 -17.12 -14.52 -9.01
N ASP A 297 -16.62 -13.29 -8.97
CA ASP A 297 -15.22 -12.93 -9.15
C ASP A 297 -14.49 -13.01 -7.80
N LYS A 298 -13.77 -14.11 -7.57
CA LYS A 298 -13.11 -14.40 -6.29
C LYS A 298 -11.66 -14.78 -6.49
N HIS A 299 -10.79 -13.91 -6.03
CA HIS A 299 -9.34 -14.08 -6.04
C HIS A 299 -8.87 -14.47 -4.63
N SER A 300 -8.23 -15.62 -4.49
CA SER A 300 -7.71 -16.07 -3.20
C SER A 300 -6.51 -15.22 -2.76
N ILE A 301 -6.42 -15.01 -1.45
CA ILE A 301 -5.35 -14.25 -0.82
C ILE A 301 -4.49 -15.21 0.00
N THR A 302 -3.16 -15.15 -0.19
CA THR A 302 -2.20 -15.83 0.67
C THR A 302 -1.11 -14.86 1.11
N ARG A 303 -0.72 -14.90 2.38
CA ARG A 303 0.33 -14.03 2.93
C ARG A 303 1.64 -14.78 3.04
N SER A 304 2.68 -14.32 2.35
CA SER A 304 4.00 -14.98 2.33
C SER A 304 5.10 -13.96 2.05
N GLN A 305 6.36 -14.41 2.10
CA GLN A 305 7.51 -13.56 1.74
C GLN A 305 7.34 -12.93 0.36
N GLY A 306 7.63 -11.64 0.25
CA GLY A 306 7.55 -10.89 -0.99
C GLY A 306 8.50 -11.46 -2.05
N SER A 307 7.98 -11.61 -3.27
CA SER A 307 8.77 -12.03 -4.44
C SER A 307 9.49 -10.84 -5.08
N ALA A 308 8.79 -9.74 -5.27
CA ALA A 308 9.35 -8.47 -5.74
C ALA A 308 9.94 -7.62 -4.60
N LEU A 309 9.51 -7.85 -3.37
CA LEU A 309 9.87 -7.06 -2.18
C LEU A 309 10.55 -7.96 -1.13
N PRO A 310 11.83 -8.33 -1.36
CA PRO A 310 12.55 -9.19 -0.44
C PRO A 310 12.63 -8.58 0.96
N GLY A 311 12.41 -9.40 1.98
CA GLY A 311 12.41 -8.98 3.38
C GLY A 311 11.07 -8.46 3.90
N LYS A 312 10.05 -8.34 3.04
CA LYS A 312 8.67 -7.99 3.44
C LYS A 312 7.75 -9.20 3.31
N MET A 313 6.74 -9.27 4.16
CA MET A 313 5.57 -10.11 3.95
C MET A 313 4.59 -9.36 3.05
N THR A 314 4.03 -10.02 2.05
CA THR A 314 3.08 -9.43 1.11
C THR A 314 1.88 -10.34 0.90
N LEU A 315 0.76 -9.78 0.47
CA LEU A 315 -0.42 -10.52 0.08
C LEU A 315 -0.30 -10.95 -1.38
N LYS A 316 -0.26 -12.25 -1.64
CA LYS A 316 -0.34 -12.82 -2.99
C LYS A 316 -1.82 -12.96 -3.34
N ILE A 317 -2.25 -12.26 -4.36
CA ILE A 317 -3.63 -12.30 -4.84
C ILE A 317 -3.63 -13.14 -6.11
N SER A 318 -4.41 -14.23 -6.12
CA SER A 318 -4.55 -15.04 -7.31
C SER A 318 -5.22 -14.22 -8.41
N TYR A 319 -4.72 -14.31 -9.62
CA TYR A 319 -5.28 -13.62 -10.77
C TYR A 319 -5.59 -14.64 -11.86
N GLU A 320 -6.86 -14.81 -12.16
CA GLU A 320 -7.31 -15.55 -13.32
C GLU A 320 -7.74 -14.50 -14.35
N GLY A 321 -7.02 -14.40 -15.47
CA GLY A 321 -7.24 -13.37 -16.48
C GLY A 321 -8.70 -13.26 -16.90
N SER A 322 -9.09 -12.09 -17.37
CA SER A 322 -10.43 -11.84 -17.88
C SER A 322 -10.75 -12.77 -19.07
N VAL A 323 -11.77 -13.63 -18.92
CA VAL A 323 -12.26 -14.53 -19.97
C VAL A 323 -13.09 -13.75 -20.97
#